data_e2e489d04a7cdec9b2d0c2d08f83998b
#
_entry.id   e2e489d04a7cdec9b2d0c2d08f83998b
#
_cell.length_a   1.000
_cell.length_b   1.000
_cell.length_c   1.000
_cell.angle_alpha   90.00
_cell.angle_beta   90.00
_cell.angle_gamma   90.00
#
_symmetry.space_group_name_H-M   'P 1'
#
loop_
_entity.id
_entity.type
_entity.pdbx_description
1 polymer ?
#
loop_
_entity_poly.entity_id
_entity_poly.type
_entity_poly.pdbx_seq_one_letter_code
_entity_poly.pdbx_strand_id
1 'polypeptide(L)'
;IKNNNKSAISSKNSKQIKKESSKEKEDIKDFGDLEAIKKKEKEQSKKESFESDERIFSYGITDPESNNEATVDFNTKEFKYISYFLRIKRKIEMTWSYPKSSLQRGETGQVSLRVTLDKIGRLKDIKIIKSSGFIELDDEAKGAVLSASPFGPFPSSWTLKKLSINI
;
A
#
# COMPACT_ATOMS: atom_id res chain seq x y z
N ILE A 1 -58.58 10.27 -3.24
CA ILE A 1 -58.65 10.22 -1.77
C ILE A 1 -57.23 10.49 -1.26
N LYS A 2 -57.07 11.71 -0.68
CA LYS A 2 -55.82 12.21 -0.08
C LYS A 2 -55.57 11.51 1.26
N ASN A 3 -54.37 11.12 1.57
CA ASN A 3 -53.94 10.90 2.94
C ASN A 3 -52.61 11.62 3.21
N ASN A 4 -52.78 12.69 3.97
CA ASN A 4 -51.73 13.38 4.72
C ASN A 4 -51.33 12.50 5.93
N ASN A 5 -50.07 12.18 6.05
CA ASN A 5 -49.46 11.89 7.35
C ASN A 5 -47.94 12.06 7.26
N LYS A 6 -47.48 13.29 7.39
CA LYS A 6 -46.10 13.66 7.56
C LYS A 6 -46.03 14.87 8.44
N SER A 7 -46.07 14.69 9.76
CA SER A 7 -45.63 15.66 10.76
C SER A 7 -45.90 15.21 12.20
N ALA A 8 -45.10 14.28 12.74
CA ALA A 8 -45.12 14.03 14.21
C ALA A 8 -43.90 13.30 14.76
N ILE A 9 -42.73 13.32 14.08
CA ILE A 9 -41.51 12.64 14.62
C ILE A 9 -40.34 13.60 14.87
N SER A 10 -40.51 14.90 14.64
CA SER A 10 -39.39 15.85 14.77
C SER A 10 -39.31 16.63 16.10
N SER A 11 -40.14 16.35 17.08
CA SER A 11 -40.15 17.17 18.32
C SER A 11 -39.80 16.46 19.62
N LYS A 12 -39.39 15.20 19.59
CA LYS A 12 -38.99 14.45 20.78
C LYS A 12 -37.49 14.25 21.00
N ASN A 13 -36.64 14.51 19.99
CA ASN A 13 -35.20 14.26 20.08
C ASN A 13 -34.37 15.47 20.50
N SER A 14 -34.97 16.66 20.61
CA SER A 14 -34.25 17.88 21.02
C SER A 14 -34.31 18.21 22.50
N LYS A 15 -35.07 17.43 23.30
CA LYS A 15 -35.15 17.62 24.75
C LYS A 15 -34.27 16.67 25.57
N GLN A 16 -33.72 15.64 24.97
CA GLN A 16 -32.85 14.67 25.68
C GLN A 16 -31.39 15.06 25.67
N ILE A 17 -30.92 15.81 24.65
CA ILE A 17 -29.54 16.26 24.50
C ILE A 17 -29.16 17.43 25.44
N LYS A 18 -30.15 18.14 25.98
CA LYS A 18 -29.92 19.27 26.93
C LYS A 18 -29.86 18.90 28.41
N LYS A 19 -30.08 17.64 28.78
CA LYS A 19 -30.01 17.18 30.18
C LYS A 19 -28.73 16.45 30.57
N GLU A 20 -27.89 16.05 29.61
CA GLU A 20 -26.60 15.41 29.91
C GLU A 20 -25.40 16.36 29.91
N SER A 21 -25.54 17.61 29.47
CA SER A 21 -24.41 18.56 29.45
C SER A 21 -24.29 19.44 30.72
N SER A 22 -25.08 19.18 31.77
CA SER A 22 -25.07 19.97 32.97
C SER A 22 -24.65 19.21 34.26
N LYS A 23 -24.06 17.99 34.12
CA LYS A 23 -23.59 17.19 35.26
C LYS A 23 -22.09 16.90 35.29
N GLU A 24 -21.30 17.43 34.33
CA GLU A 24 -19.84 17.25 34.30
C GLU A 24 -19.06 18.56 34.48
N LYS A 25 -19.49 19.40 35.40
CA LYS A 25 -18.75 20.63 35.77
C LYS A 25 -18.55 20.82 37.27
N GLU A 26 -18.31 19.77 38.00
CA GLU A 26 -17.73 19.83 39.33
C GLU A 26 -16.86 18.62 39.53
N ASP A 27 -15.56 18.83 39.53
CA ASP A 27 -14.44 18.13 40.14
C ASP A 27 -13.19 18.15 39.21
N ILE A 28 -12.65 19.33 38.96
CA ILE A 28 -11.23 19.45 38.53
C ILE A 28 -10.61 20.54 39.41
N LYS A 29 -10.17 20.15 40.57
CA LYS A 29 -9.21 20.88 41.40
C LYS A 29 -8.02 19.95 41.62
N ASP A 30 -7.16 19.85 40.64
CA ASP A 30 -5.73 19.65 40.89
C ASP A 30 -4.93 20.05 39.65
N PHE A 31 -4.21 21.16 39.76
CA PHE A 31 -3.42 21.77 38.70
C PHE A 31 -2.02 21.14 38.57
N GLY A 32 -1.74 20.04 39.30
CA GLY A 32 -0.43 19.39 39.35
C GLY A 32 -0.18 18.33 38.27
N ASP A 33 -1.22 17.73 37.69
CA ASP A 33 -1.09 16.56 36.85
C ASP A 33 -0.98 16.86 35.34
N LEU A 34 -1.27 18.06 34.90
CA LEU A 34 -1.23 18.41 33.45
C LEU A 34 0.16 18.51 32.86
N GLU A 35 1.18 18.85 33.68
CA GLU A 35 2.58 18.85 33.21
C GLU A 35 3.17 17.43 33.13
N ALA A 36 2.77 16.54 34.05
CA ALA A 36 3.20 15.15 34.05
C ALA A 36 2.60 14.35 32.87
N ILE A 37 1.35 14.63 32.51
CA ILE A 37 0.68 14.03 31.34
C ILE A 37 1.32 14.52 30.04
N LYS A 38 1.57 15.82 29.91
CA LYS A 38 2.26 16.39 28.73
C LYS A 38 3.70 15.88 28.57
N LYS A 39 4.37 15.58 29.68
CA LYS A 39 5.73 15.03 29.64
C LYS A 39 5.72 13.56 29.24
N LYS A 40 4.75 12.77 29.70
CA LYS A 40 4.56 11.36 29.29
C LYS A 40 4.13 11.24 27.83
N GLU A 41 3.22 12.08 27.34
CA GLU A 41 2.83 12.09 25.93
C GLU A 41 3.98 12.51 25.02
N LYS A 42 4.84 13.43 25.45
CA LYS A 42 5.99 13.87 24.67
C LYS A 42 7.14 12.83 24.66
N GLU A 43 7.29 12.04 25.72
CA GLU A 43 8.24 10.92 25.76
C GLU A 43 7.70 9.70 24.99
N GLN A 44 6.38 9.46 25.01
CA GLN A 44 5.74 8.37 24.27
C GLN A 44 5.74 8.63 22.77
N SER A 45 5.42 9.86 22.33
CA SER A 45 5.50 10.25 20.91
C SER A 45 6.95 10.23 20.38
N LYS A 46 7.94 10.48 21.24
CA LYS A 46 9.35 10.40 20.87
C LYS A 46 9.86 8.95 20.82
N LYS A 47 9.29 8.03 21.61
CA LYS A 47 9.57 6.60 21.51
C LYS A 47 8.88 5.96 20.32
N GLU A 48 7.63 6.32 20.03
CA GLU A 48 6.90 5.82 18.86
C GLU A 48 7.50 6.30 17.53
N SER A 49 8.05 7.53 17.48
CA SER A 49 8.76 8.00 16.28
C SER A 49 10.10 7.32 16.06
N PHE A 50 10.78 6.88 17.14
CA PHE A 50 12.07 6.19 17.04
C PHE A 50 11.90 4.69 16.72
N GLU A 51 10.85 4.02 17.28
CA GLU A 51 10.55 2.62 16.94
C GLU A 51 9.93 2.45 15.54
N SER A 52 9.27 3.48 14.99
CA SER A 52 8.77 3.43 13.61
C SER A 52 9.91 3.52 12.58
N ASP A 53 10.98 4.25 12.88
CA ASP A 53 12.14 4.35 12.00
C ASP A 53 12.96 3.05 11.95
N GLU A 54 13.08 2.32 13.07
CA GLU A 54 13.79 1.02 13.06
C GLU A 54 13.02 -0.11 12.35
N ARG A 55 11.67 -0.07 12.35
CA ARG A 55 10.86 -1.05 11.60
C ARG A 55 10.86 -0.81 10.10
N ILE A 56 11.09 0.41 9.65
CA ILE A 56 11.25 0.74 8.22
C ILE A 56 12.58 0.23 7.69
N PHE A 57 13.62 0.13 8.55
CA PHE A 57 14.95 -0.38 8.19
C PHE A 57 15.03 -1.90 8.04
N SER A 58 14.05 -2.64 8.55
CA SER A 58 14.06 -4.12 8.53
C SER A 58 13.44 -4.74 7.28
N TYR A 59 12.84 -3.95 6.39
CA TYR A 59 12.36 -4.41 5.09
C TYR A 59 13.44 -4.22 4.02
N GLY A 60 14.51 -5.02 4.08
CA GLY A 60 15.38 -5.39 2.96
C GLY A 60 15.74 -4.30 1.93
N ILE A 61 15.83 -3.04 2.32
CA ILE A 61 16.42 -2.00 1.49
C ILE A 61 17.92 -2.12 1.70
N THR A 62 18.57 -2.97 0.91
CA THR A 62 20.01 -2.85 0.72
C THR A 62 20.26 -1.48 0.11
N ASP A 63 21.08 -0.71 0.81
CA ASP A 63 21.49 0.66 0.49
C ASP A 63 21.77 0.80 -1.03
N PRO A 64 21.00 1.60 -1.79
CA PRO A 64 21.14 1.65 -3.26
C PRO A 64 22.45 2.29 -3.71
N GLU A 65 23.23 2.87 -2.82
CA GLU A 65 24.48 3.56 -3.17
C GLU A 65 25.67 2.62 -3.37
N SER A 66 25.70 1.40 -2.77
CA SER A 66 26.91 0.56 -2.83
C SER A 66 27.06 -0.24 -4.13
N ASN A 67 25.97 -0.57 -4.88
CA ASN A 67 26.07 -1.45 -6.06
C ASN A 67 25.32 -0.97 -7.31
N ASN A 68 24.72 0.22 -7.32
CA ASN A 68 23.84 0.69 -8.41
C ASN A 68 22.69 -0.30 -8.75
N GLU A 69 22.32 -1.16 -7.81
CA GLU A 69 21.22 -2.12 -7.92
C GLU A 69 20.27 -1.93 -6.72
N ALA A 70 18.97 -1.95 -6.95
CA ALA A 70 17.96 -1.89 -5.91
C ALA A 70 16.96 -3.05 -6.07
N THR A 71 16.47 -3.57 -4.95
CA THR A 71 15.32 -4.48 -4.91
C THR A 71 14.19 -3.78 -4.18
N VAL A 72 13.04 -3.65 -4.82
CA VAL A 72 11.90 -2.88 -4.29
C VAL A 72 10.62 -3.67 -4.50
N ASP A 73 9.74 -3.66 -3.51
CA ASP A 73 8.41 -4.21 -3.65
C ASP A 73 7.49 -3.27 -4.44
N PHE A 74 6.64 -3.84 -5.28
CA PHE A 74 5.72 -3.09 -6.12
C PHE A 74 4.73 -2.23 -5.31
N ASN A 75 4.44 -2.63 -4.10
CA ASN A 75 3.57 -1.90 -3.17
C ASN A 75 4.33 -0.88 -2.30
N THR A 76 5.60 -0.58 -2.64
CA THR A 76 6.38 0.42 -1.89
C THR A 76 5.67 1.77 -1.85
N LYS A 77 5.77 2.46 -0.72
CA LYS A 77 5.28 3.83 -0.55
C LYS A 77 6.33 4.89 -0.88
N GLU A 78 7.51 4.49 -1.35
CA GLU A 78 8.55 5.44 -1.76
C GLU A 78 8.14 6.20 -3.03
N PHE A 79 7.87 7.49 -2.88
CA PHE A 79 7.37 8.35 -3.96
C PHE A 79 8.22 8.32 -5.23
N LYS A 80 9.54 8.15 -5.09
CA LYS A 80 10.45 8.11 -6.24
C LYS A 80 10.17 6.95 -7.21
N TYR A 81 9.61 5.81 -6.72
CA TYR A 81 9.32 4.65 -7.55
C TYR A 81 7.89 4.60 -8.07
N ILE A 82 6.94 5.26 -7.41
CA ILE A 82 5.49 5.12 -7.68
C ILE A 82 5.15 5.39 -9.14
N SER A 83 5.63 6.48 -9.73
CA SER A 83 5.30 6.86 -11.10
C SER A 83 5.82 5.85 -12.13
N TYR A 84 7.00 5.28 -11.88
CA TYR A 84 7.58 4.25 -12.72
C TYR A 84 6.82 2.92 -12.59
N PHE A 85 6.47 2.54 -11.38
CA PHE A 85 5.70 1.32 -11.12
C PHE A 85 4.28 1.38 -11.70
N LEU A 86 3.60 2.53 -11.62
CA LEU A 86 2.30 2.71 -12.27
C LEU A 86 2.39 2.50 -13.79
N ARG A 87 3.49 2.91 -14.43
CA ARG A 87 3.75 2.65 -15.86
C ARG A 87 3.93 1.15 -16.12
N ILE A 88 4.73 0.46 -15.31
CA ILE A 88 4.94 -0.99 -15.40
C ILE A 88 3.59 -1.71 -15.25
N LYS A 89 2.86 -1.39 -14.18
CA LYS A 89 1.55 -1.97 -13.88
C LYS A 89 0.61 -1.87 -15.06
N ARG A 90 0.42 -0.67 -15.59
CA ARG A 90 -0.45 -0.45 -16.74
C ARG A 90 -0.05 -1.28 -17.96
N LYS A 91 1.24 -1.38 -18.25
CA LYS A 91 1.73 -2.19 -19.37
C LYS A 91 1.45 -3.68 -19.19
N ILE A 92 1.65 -4.22 -17.99
CA ILE A 92 1.37 -5.62 -17.68
C ILE A 92 -0.14 -5.89 -17.76
N GLU A 93 -0.96 -5.01 -17.17
CA GLU A 93 -2.43 -5.13 -17.21
C GLU A 93 -3.00 -5.10 -18.64
N MET A 94 -2.37 -4.38 -19.56
CA MET A 94 -2.79 -4.34 -20.97
C MET A 94 -2.43 -5.60 -21.75
N THR A 95 -1.46 -6.37 -21.30
CA THR A 95 -0.98 -7.59 -21.96
C THR A 95 -1.49 -8.87 -21.32
N TRP A 96 -1.87 -8.78 -20.03
CA TRP A 96 -2.36 -9.93 -19.29
C TRP A 96 -3.79 -10.31 -19.69
N SER A 97 -4.03 -11.59 -19.87
CA SER A 97 -5.37 -12.14 -20.11
C SER A 97 -5.58 -13.41 -19.28
N TYR A 98 -6.79 -13.65 -18.83
CA TYR A 98 -7.06 -14.89 -18.08
C TYR A 98 -7.04 -16.08 -19.05
N PRO A 99 -6.24 -17.16 -18.77
CA PRO A 99 -6.26 -18.35 -19.61
C PRO A 99 -7.66 -18.97 -19.66
N LYS A 100 -8.16 -19.21 -20.88
CA LYS A 100 -9.52 -19.72 -21.09
C LYS A 100 -9.74 -21.09 -20.42
N SER A 101 -8.74 -21.96 -20.46
CA SER A 101 -8.75 -23.27 -19.83
C SER A 101 -8.85 -23.18 -18.32
N SER A 102 -8.03 -22.29 -17.70
CA SER A 102 -8.09 -22.04 -16.24
C SER A 102 -9.42 -21.45 -15.81
N LEU A 103 -9.98 -20.52 -16.63
CA LEU A 103 -11.30 -19.94 -16.38
C LEU A 103 -12.39 -21.02 -16.39
N GLN A 104 -12.36 -21.92 -17.37
CA GLN A 104 -13.35 -23.01 -17.48
C GLN A 104 -13.26 -24.00 -16.32
N ARG A 105 -12.04 -24.21 -15.79
CA ARG A 105 -11.83 -25.08 -14.62
C ARG A 105 -12.06 -24.38 -13.28
N GLY A 106 -12.35 -23.05 -13.30
CA GLY A 106 -12.52 -22.27 -12.08
C GLY A 106 -11.23 -22.11 -11.25
N GLU A 107 -10.07 -22.25 -11.90
CA GLU A 107 -8.77 -22.13 -11.26
C GLU A 107 -8.53 -20.65 -10.89
N THR A 108 -8.22 -20.36 -9.65
CA THR A 108 -7.89 -19.02 -9.15
C THR A 108 -6.66 -19.09 -8.26
N GLY A 109 -5.83 -18.04 -8.29
CA GLY A 109 -4.61 -18.02 -7.48
C GLY A 109 -3.91 -16.69 -7.57
N GLN A 110 -2.84 -16.57 -6.78
CA GLN A 110 -1.97 -15.40 -6.77
C GLN A 110 -0.55 -15.80 -7.13
N VAL A 111 -0.01 -15.18 -8.17
CA VAL A 111 1.40 -15.34 -8.57
C VAL A 111 2.19 -14.17 -8.02
N SER A 112 3.37 -14.42 -7.46
CA SER A 112 4.34 -13.37 -7.17
C SER A 112 5.60 -13.58 -7.99
N LEU A 113 6.00 -12.56 -8.71
CA LEU A 113 7.17 -12.58 -9.59
C LEU A 113 8.23 -11.60 -9.10
N ARG A 114 9.50 -11.97 -9.26
CA ARG A 114 10.62 -11.03 -9.24
C ARG A 114 11.05 -10.73 -10.64
N VAL A 115 10.99 -9.45 -11.00
CA VAL A 115 11.34 -8.93 -12.32
C VAL A 115 12.55 -8.03 -12.19
N THR A 116 13.63 -8.31 -12.92
CA THR A 116 14.84 -7.50 -12.92
C THR A 116 14.95 -6.73 -14.24
N LEU A 117 15.05 -5.41 -14.14
CA LEU A 117 15.15 -4.49 -15.27
C LEU A 117 16.53 -3.83 -15.31
N ASP A 118 17.01 -3.49 -16.50
CA ASP A 118 18.16 -2.62 -16.69
C ASP A 118 17.75 -1.14 -16.76
N LYS A 119 18.74 -0.24 -16.79
CA LYS A 119 18.56 1.22 -16.82
C LYS A 119 17.65 1.72 -17.95
N ILE A 120 17.61 1.01 -19.08
CA ILE A 120 16.75 1.37 -20.21
C ILE A 120 15.40 0.68 -20.19
N GLY A 121 15.08 -0.04 -19.09
CA GLY A 121 13.80 -0.70 -18.86
C GLY A 121 13.62 -2.02 -19.60
N ARG A 122 14.70 -2.65 -20.05
CA ARG A 122 14.66 -3.98 -20.65
C ARG A 122 14.65 -5.04 -19.56
N LEU A 123 13.85 -6.06 -19.76
CA LEU A 123 13.83 -7.24 -18.88
C LEU A 123 15.16 -7.99 -18.97
N LYS A 124 15.79 -8.24 -17.83
CA LYS A 124 17.02 -9.02 -17.68
C LYS A 124 16.78 -10.39 -17.08
N ASP A 125 15.87 -10.46 -16.11
CA ASP A 125 15.55 -11.71 -15.43
C ASP A 125 14.10 -11.68 -14.94
N ILE A 126 13.47 -12.87 -14.85
CA ILE A 126 12.15 -13.06 -14.31
C ILE A 126 12.10 -14.38 -13.55
N LYS A 127 11.66 -14.33 -12.30
CA LYS A 127 11.56 -15.49 -11.41
C LYS A 127 10.22 -15.53 -10.71
N ILE A 128 9.61 -16.72 -10.61
CA ILE A 128 8.47 -16.95 -9.74
C ILE A 128 8.99 -17.04 -8.30
N ILE A 129 8.49 -16.15 -7.42
CA ILE A 129 8.75 -16.20 -5.98
C ILE A 129 7.70 -17.08 -5.31
N LYS A 130 6.43 -16.94 -5.77
CA LYS A 130 5.30 -17.71 -5.27
C LYS A 130 4.41 -18.11 -6.45
N SER A 131 4.19 -19.41 -6.62
CA SER A 131 3.27 -19.96 -7.61
C SER A 131 1.81 -19.78 -7.17
N SER A 132 0.89 -19.65 -8.12
CA SER A 132 -0.55 -19.71 -7.90
C SER A 132 -1.04 -21.11 -7.53
N GLY A 133 -0.23 -22.14 -7.80
CA GLY A 133 -0.65 -23.54 -7.77
C GLY A 133 -1.12 -24.10 -9.11
N PHE A 134 -1.24 -23.23 -10.14
CA PHE A 134 -1.69 -23.59 -11.49
C PHE A 134 -0.69 -23.12 -12.52
N ILE A 135 -0.15 -24.06 -13.28
CA ILE A 135 0.92 -23.80 -14.27
C ILE A 135 0.49 -22.78 -15.32
N GLU A 136 -0.75 -22.86 -15.82
CA GLU A 136 -1.25 -21.95 -16.85
C GLU A 136 -1.36 -20.50 -16.34
N LEU A 137 -1.74 -20.29 -15.09
CA LEU A 137 -1.78 -18.95 -14.48
C LEU A 137 -0.36 -18.40 -14.28
N ASP A 138 0.57 -19.25 -13.85
CA ASP A 138 1.97 -18.88 -13.65
C ASP A 138 2.67 -18.53 -14.98
N ASP A 139 2.40 -19.30 -16.02
CA ASP A 139 2.97 -19.06 -17.34
C ASP A 139 2.36 -17.82 -18.00
N GLU A 140 1.06 -17.59 -17.86
CA GLU A 140 0.43 -16.36 -18.35
C GLU A 140 1.00 -15.13 -17.64
N ALA A 141 1.19 -15.18 -16.33
CA ALA A 141 1.79 -14.07 -15.58
C ALA A 141 3.22 -13.74 -16.08
N LYS A 142 4.04 -14.76 -16.32
CA LYS A 142 5.36 -14.57 -16.94
C LYS A 142 5.26 -14.04 -18.37
N GLY A 143 4.36 -14.58 -19.16
CA GLY A 143 4.10 -14.18 -20.55
C GLY A 143 3.67 -12.71 -20.65
N ALA A 144 2.81 -12.27 -19.75
CA ALA A 144 2.37 -10.88 -19.68
C ALA A 144 3.54 -9.91 -19.40
N VAL A 145 4.42 -10.24 -18.44
CA VAL A 145 5.62 -9.45 -18.16
C VAL A 145 6.58 -9.40 -19.35
N LEU A 146 6.82 -10.55 -20.00
CA LEU A 146 7.66 -10.63 -21.21
C LEU A 146 7.10 -9.77 -22.33
N SER A 147 5.82 -9.88 -22.61
CA SER A 147 5.12 -9.13 -23.66
C SER A 147 5.04 -7.63 -23.39
N ALA A 148 4.95 -7.24 -22.11
CA ALA A 148 4.94 -5.84 -21.69
C ALA A 148 6.30 -5.16 -21.80
N SER A 149 7.39 -5.92 -21.89
CA SER A 149 8.76 -5.38 -22.05
C SER A 149 8.95 -4.76 -23.45
N PRO A 150 9.75 -3.65 -23.58
CA PRO A 150 10.45 -2.90 -22.54
C PRO A 150 9.53 -1.92 -21.79
N PHE A 151 9.85 -1.66 -20.52
CA PHE A 151 9.06 -0.78 -19.64
C PHE A 151 9.42 0.71 -19.75
N GLY A 152 10.43 1.02 -20.56
CA GLY A 152 10.98 2.36 -20.73
C GLY A 152 12.07 2.68 -19.71
N PRO A 153 12.91 3.71 -19.98
CA PRO A 153 14.07 4.02 -19.17
C PRO A 153 13.70 4.45 -17.76
N PHE A 154 14.63 4.24 -16.82
CA PHE A 154 14.52 4.78 -15.47
C PHE A 154 14.51 6.32 -15.51
N PRO A 155 13.87 6.98 -14.54
CA PRO A 155 13.98 8.42 -14.39
C PRO A 155 15.45 8.86 -14.31
N SER A 156 15.79 10.00 -14.90
CA SER A 156 17.16 10.53 -14.92
C SER A 156 17.72 10.85 -13.53
N SER A 157 16.83 11.04 -12.55
CA SER A 157 17.19 11.25 -11.15
C SER A 157 17.70 9.98 -10.43
N TRP A 158 17.56 8.80 -11.05
CA TRP A 158 18.03 7.55 -10.45
C TRP A 158 19.44 7.21 -10.91
N THR A 159 20.29 6.87 -9.95
CA THR A 159 21.66 6.38 -10.21
C THR A 159 21.72 4.88 -10.47
N LEU A 160 20.57 4.19 -10.42
CA LEU A 160 20.46 2.74 -10.55
C LEU A 160 20.84 2.24 -11.96
N LYS A 161 21.60 1.16 -11.99
CA LYS A 161 21.88 0.39 -13.23
C LYS A 161 20.90 -0.78 -13.42
N LYS A 162 20.43 -1.35 -12.32
CA LYS A 162 19.45 -2.43 -12.29
C LYS A 162 18.41 -2.20 -11.21
N LEU A 163 17.19 -2.67 -11.44
CA LEU A 163 16.09 -2.63 -10.51
C LEU A 163 15.38 -3.97 -10.48
N SER A 164 15.35 -4.61 -9.34
CA SER A 164 14.56 -5.83 -9.09
C SER A 164 13.27 -5.44 -8.39
N ILE A 165 12.13 -5.86 -8.94
CA ILE A 165 10.79 -5.52 -8.46
C ILE A 165 10.07 -6.82 -8.13
N ASN A 166 9.54 -6.93 -6.91
CA ASN A 166 8.63 -8.01 -6.55
C ASN A 166 7.19 -7.54 -6.87
N ILE A 167 6.52 -8.23 -7.76
CA ILE A 167 5.14 -7.95 -8.21
C ILE A 167 4.20 -9.04 -7.79
#